data_b95b9bc05f6ab38aa291bbd08866c3fa
#
_entry.id   b95b9bc05f6ab38aa291bbd08866c3fa
#
_cell.length_a   1.000
_cell.length_b   1.000
_cell.length_c   1.000
_cell.angle_alpha   90.00
_cell.angle_beta   90.00
_cell.angle_gamma   90.00
#
_symmetry.space_group_name_H-M   'P 1'
#
loop_
_entity.id
_entity.type
_entity.pdbx_description
1 polymer ?
#
loop_
_entity_poly.entity_id
_entity_poly.type
_entity_poly.pdbx_seq_one_letter_code
_entity_poly.pdbx_strand_id
1 'polypeptide(L)'
;MFDRKNSFIRPAVANIDALVFVAANTNPVTDPFLIDRVSVIAEEAGCELLVCINKVDIDPADGLYTIYTGSGFTTLRTSAATGLGIAKLKAALKGKISAFTGNSGVGKSSILNSIVPEFNIEVDAVSSKLGRGKHTTRHVELYDIGDDTFIADTPGFASFDIEMMQTIDKHELQYDFREFKKYIGNCRFNDCAHMKEPGCAVTDALRRGEIMPSRYQSYKRLYELSAQSNFWEAK
;
A
#
# COMPACT_ATOMS: atom_id res chain seq x y z
N MET A 1 12.98 31.87 -6.25
CA MET A 1 12.65 30.85 -7.28
C MET A 1 13.60 29.70 -7.03
N PHE A 2 13.21 28.73 -6.21
CA PHE A 2 14.06 27.58 -5.84
C PHE A 2 13.65 26.42 -6.74
N ASP A 3 14.56 26.01 -7.64
CA ASP A 3 14.42 24.78 -8.42
C ASP A 3 14.42 23.58 -7.47
N ARG A 4 13.27 22.98 -7.26
CA ARG A 4 13.17 21.67 -6.65
C ARG A 4 13.64 20.64 -7.68
N LYS A 5 14.89 20.21 -7.59
CA LYS A 5 15.41 19.02 -8.26
C LYS A 5 14.88 17.77 -7.54
N ASN A 6 13.59 17.56 -7.57
CA ASN A 6 13.03 16.26 -7.25
C ASN A 6 12.86 15.51 -8.57
N SER A 7 13.80 14.66 -8.89
CA SER A 7 13.60 13.62 -9.90
C SER A 7 12.66 12.57 -9.31
N PHE A 8 11.37 12.92 -9.25
CA PHE A 8 10.34 11.93 -8.99
C PHE A 8 10.38 10.92 -10.14
N ILE A 9 10.86 9.72 -9.87
CA ILE A 9 10.54 8.58 -10.71
C ILE A 9 9.06 8.32 -10.46
N ARG A 10 8.20 9.02 -11.23
CA ARG A 10 6.76 8.77 -11.19
C ARG A 10 6.54 7.30 -11.48
N PRO A 11 5.67 6.61 -10.71
CA PRO A 11 5.28 5.25 -11.02
C PRO A 11 4.89 5.13 -12.48
N ALA A 12 5.13 3.94 -13.05
CA ALA A 12 4.82 3.65 -14.45
C ALA A 12 3.33 3.89 -14.81
N VAL A 13 2.48 4.08 -13.80
CA VAL A 13 1.08 4.49 -13.94
C VAL A 13 0.91 5.83 -13.21
N ALA A 14 1.04 6.92 -13.95
CA ALA A 14 0.56 8.22 -13.48
C ALA A 14 -0.97 8.21 -13.52
N ASN A 15 -1.61 8.82 -12.50
CA ASN A 15 -3.06 9.03 -12.42
C ASN A 15 -3.89 7.76 -12.16
N ILE A 16 -3.44 6.86 -11.26
CA ILE A 16 -4.33 5.84 -10.70
C ILE A 16 -5.17 6.47 -9.58
N ASP A 17 -6.45 6.12 -9.52
CA ASP A 17 -7.35 6.55 -8.46
C ASP A 17 -7.24 5.67 -7.22
N ALA A 18 -6.98 4.37 -7.42
CA ALA A 18 -6.90 3.40 -6.34
C ALA A 18 -5.76 2.40 -6.52
N LEU A 19 -5.07 2.11 -5.42
CA LEU A 19 -4.10 1.04 -5.31
C LEU A 19 -4.68 -0.07 -4.44
N VAL A 20 -4.84 -1.27 -5.00
CA VAL A 20 -5.34 -2.44 -4.28
C VAL A 20 -4.17 -3.27 -3.80
N PHE A 21 -3.92 -3.27 -2.50
CA PHE A 21 -2.94 -4.17 -1.91
C PHE A 21 -3.61 -5.50 -1.57
N VAL A 22 -3.22 -6.55 -2.27
CA VAL A 22 -3.70 -7.91 -1.98
C VAL A 22 -2.79 -8.55 -0.94
N ALA A 23 -3.36 -8.86 0.21
CA ALA A 23 -2.71 -9.51 1.34
C ALA A 23 -3.33 -10.91 1.59
N ALA A 24 -2.61 -11.75 2.32
CA ALA A 24 -3.15 -13.00 2.86
C ALA A 24 -2.51 -13.28 4.22
N ASN A 25 -3.23 -13.96 5.11
CA ASN A 25 -2.71 -14.41 6.41
C ASN A 25 -2.24 -15.89 6.36
N THR A 26 -2.24 -16.47 5.15
CA THR A 26 -1.81 -17.86 4.91
C THR A 26 -1.25 -18.03 3.50
N ASN A 27 -0.18 -18.78 3.39
CA ASN A 27 0.46 -19.28 2.15
C ASN A 27 0.51 -18.29 0.97
N PRO A 28 1.29 -17.22 1.05
CA PRO A 28 2.18 -16.79 2.13
C PRO A 28 1.47 -15.89 3.15
N VAL A 29 2.05 -15.76 4.34
CA VAL A 29 1.63 -14.73 5.31
C VAL A 29 2.21 -13.38 4.87
N THR A 30 1.37 -12.37 4.77
CA THR A 30 1.79 -11.01 4.44
C THR A 30 2.32 -10.31 5.70
N ASP A 31 3.54 -9.79 5.64
CA ASP A 31 4.07 -8.90 6.68
C ASP A 31 3.28 -7.57 6.64
N PRO A 32 2.61 -7.16 7.75
CA PRO A 32 1.92 -5.89 7.82
C PRO A 32 2.79 -4.69 7.46
N PHE A 33 4.09 -4.76 7.72
CA PHE A 33 5.03 -3.70 7.37
C PHE A 33 5.05 -3.39 5.86
N LEU A 34 4.82 -4.41 5.00
CA LEU A 34 4.74 -4.18 3.56
C LEU A 34 3.50 -3.37 3.17
N ILE A 35 2.36 -3.66 3.81
CA ILE A 35 1.13 -2.89 3.60
C ILE A 35 1.33 -1.45 4.09
N ASP A 36 1.99 -1.29 5.24
CA ASP A 36 2.25 0.02 5.84
C ASP A 36 3.17 0.88 4.97
N ARG A 37 4.18 0.29 4.35
CA ARG A 37 5.03 0.97 3.36
C ARG A 37 4.22 1.45 2.16
N VAL A 38 3.40 0.57 1.58
CA VAL A 38 2.57 0.92 0.43
C VAL A 38 1.53 1.97 0.81
N SER A 39 1.04 1.97 2.06
CA SER A 39 0.10 3.00 2.53
C SER A 39 0.72 4.39 2.55
N VAL A 40 1.98 4.52 2.93
CA VAL A 40 2.73 5.79 2.90
C VAL A 40 2.87 6.27 1.45
N ILE A 41 3.28 5.39 0.54
CA ILE A 41 3.41 5.72 -0.88
C ILE A 41 2.06 6.18 -1.49
N ALA A 42 0.97 5.51 -1.14
CA ALA A 42 -0.36 5.86 -1.62
C ALA A 42 -0.83 7.22 -1.09
N GLU A 43 -0.58 7.53 0.20
CA GLU A 43 -0.90 8.84 0.79
C GLU A 43 -0.08 9.96 0.13
N GLU A 44 1.23 9.77 -0.08
CA GLU A 44 2.09 10.74 -0.75
C GLU A 44 1.67 10.96 -2.22
N ALA A 45 1.28 9.89 -2.91
CA ALA A 45 0.79 9.96 -4.29
C ALA A 45 -0.64 10.52 -4.40
N GLY A 46 -1.36 10.66 -3.30
CA GLY A 46 -2.76 11.12 -3.28
C GLY A 46 -3.73 10.10 -3.88
N CYS A 47 -3.39 8.80 -3.90
CA CYS A 47 -4.29 7.74 -4.36
C CYS A 47 -4.91 6.97 -3.20
N GLU A 48 -6.12 6.43 -3.40
CA GLU A 48 -6.79 5.63 -2.39
C GLU A 48 -6.10 4.26 -2.25
N LEU A 49 -5.74 3.84 -1.03
CA LEU A 49 -5.33 2.47 -0.77
C LEU A 49 -6.53 1.63 -0.31
N LEU A 50 -6.81 0.54 -1.06
CA LEU A 50 -7.68 -0.54 -0.63
C LEU A 50 -6.85 -1.72 -0.15
N VAL A 51 -7.13 -2.23 1.04
CA VAL A 51 -6.51 -3.46 1.56
C VAL A 51 -7.44 -4.64 1.30
N CYS A 52 -7.07 -5.49 0.36
CA CYS A 52 -7.83 -6.68 -0.04
C CYS A 52 -7.21 -7.92 0.60
N ILE A 53 -7.82 -8.43 1.67
CA ILE A 53 -7.35 -9.62 2.38
C ILE A 53 -7.96 -10.84 1.74
N ASN A 54 -7.15 -11.60 1.00
CA ASN A 54 -7.57 -12.79 0.27
C ASN A 54 -7.36 -14.07 1.08
N LYS A 55 -7.94 -15.19 0.59
CA LYS A 55 -7.88 -16.53 1.20
C LYS A 55 -8.57 -16.62 2.56
N VAL A 56 -9.59 -15.78 2.77
CA VAL A 56 -10.33 -15.78 4.06
C VAL A 56 -11.20 -17.03 4.27
N ASP A 57 -11.35 -17.86 3.26
CA ASP A 57 -11.89 -19.20 3.35
C ASP A 57 -10.99 -20.18 4.13
N ILE A 58 -9.68 -19.88 4.17
CA ILE A 58 -8.70 -20.68 4.91
C ILE A 58 -8.40 -20.03 6.27
N ASP A 59 -8.19 -18.71 6.31
CA ASP A 59 -7.89 -17.95 7.52
C ASP A 59 -8.60 -16.59 7.46
N PRO A 60 -9.51 -16.26 8.42
CA PRO A 60 -10.30 -15.02 8.42
C PRO A 60 -9.47 -13.75 8.57
N ALA A 61 -8.20 -13.87 8.95
CA ALA A 61 -7.23 -12.77 9.07
C ALA A 61 -7.73 -11.60 9.93
N ASP A 62 -8.37 -11.90 11.08
CA ASP A 62 -9.00 -10.90 11.95
C ASP A 62 -8.02 -9.81 12.41
N GLY A 63 -6.76 -10.18 12.66
CA GLY A 63 -5.71 -9.24 13.04
C GLY A 63 -5.44 -8.18 11.96
N LEU A 64 -5.19 -8.60 10.72
CA LEU A 64 -4.98 -7.68 9.60
C LEU A 64 -6.22 -6.81 9.36
N TYR A 65 -7.40 -7.41 9.36
CA TYR A 65 -8.65 -6.68 9.16
C TYR A 65 -8.84 -5.58 10.21
N THR A 66 -8.62 -5.90 11.49
CA THR A 66 -8.75 -4.94 12.59
C THR A 66 -7.74 -3.80 12.49
N ILE A 67 -6.47 -4.11 12.15
CA ILE A 67 -5.42 -3.10 12.00
C ILE A 67 -5.81 -2.08 10.94
N TYR A 68 -6.13 -2.53 9.72
CA TYR A 68 -6.32 -1.59 8.60
C TYR A 68 -7.67 -0.89 8.63
N THR A 69 -8.73 -1.56 9.08
CA THR A 69 -10.03 -0.91 9.31
C THR A 69 -9.93 0.14 10.43
N GLY A 70 -9.25 -0.20 11.54
CA GLY A 70 -9.03 0.73 12.66
C GLY A 70 -8.13 1.91 12.30
N SER A 71 -7.26 1.75 11.30
CA SER A 71 -6.43 2.84 10.76
C SER A 71 -7.12 3.65 9.65
N GLY A 72 -8.40 3.37 9.34
CA GLY A 72 -9.22 4.14 8.41
C GLY A 72 -9.04 3.77 6.94
N PHE A 73 -8.50 2.58 6.62
CA PHE A 73 -8.42 2.09 5.26
C PHE A 73 -9.67 1.31 4.85
N THR A 74 -10.08 1.45 3.59
CA THR A 74 -11.07 0.55 2.98
C THR A 74 -10.48 -0.85 2.96
N THR A 75 -10.99 -1.74 3.82
CA THR A 75 -10.46 -3.10 4.02
C THR A 75 -11.53 -4.13 3.68
N LEU A 76 -11.24 -5.00 2.75
CA LEU A 76 -12.16 -6.02 2.26
C LEU A 76 -11.59 -7.42 2.49
N ARG A 77 -12.45 -8.34 2.93
CA ARG A 77 -12.16 -9.76 3.02
C ARG A 77 -12.66 -10.46 1.75
N THR A 78 -11.78 -11.21 1.10
CA THR A 78 -12.07 -11.90 -0.14
C THR A 78 -11.59 -13.34 -0.12
N SER A 79 -12.20 -14.16 -0.94
CA SER A 79 -11.69 -15.45 -1.35
C SER A 79 -11.91 -15.61 -2.85
N ALA A 80 -10.83 -15.59 -3.61
CA ALA A 80 -10.91 -15.86 -5.04
C ALA A 80 -11.40 -17.29 -5.34
N ALA A 81 -11.15 -18.24 -4.41
CA ALA A 81 -11.56 -19.63 -4.57
C ALA A 81 -13.07 -19.82 -4.44
N THR A 82 -13.73 -19.07 -3.55
CA THR A 82 -15.17 -19.20 -3.28
C THR A 82 -16.01 -18.06 -3.86
N GLY A 83 -15.38 -17.01 -4.37
CA GLY A 83 -16.05 -15.80 -4.83
C GLY A 83 -16.47 -14.85 -3.70
N LEU A 84 -16.20 -15.19 -2.44
CA LEU A 84 -16.55 -14.35 -1.30
C LEU A 84 -15.90 -12.97 -1.42
N GLY A 85 -16.67 -11.89 -1.24
CA GLY A 85 -16.18 -10.51 -1.22
C GLY A 85 -15.81 -9.93 -2.59
N ILE A 86 -15.76 -10.72 -3.69
CA ILE A 86 -15.38 -10.24 -5.03
C ILE A 86 -16.36 -9.17 -5.54
N ALA A 87 -17.66 -9.36 -5.35
CA ALA A 87 -18.66 -8.35 -5.74
C ALA A 87 -18.47 -7.02 -4.99
N LYS A 88 -18.10 -7.07 -3.69
CA LYS A 88 -17.80 -5.86 -2.91
C LYS A 88 -16.54 -5.17 -3.39
N LEU A 89 -15.49 -5.95 -3.73
CA LEU A 89 -14.27 -5.41 -4.31
C LEU A 89 -14.58 -4.72 -5.65
N LYS A 90 -15.30 -5.38 -6.55
CA LYS A 90 -15.70 -4.81 -7.84
C LYS A 90 -16.50 -3.50 -7.66
N ALA A 91 -17.42 -3.46 -6.70
CA ALA A 91 -18.18 -2.24 -6.39
C ALA A 91 -17.28 -1.10 -5.85
N ALA A 92 -16.26 -1.40 -5.05
CA ALA A 92 -15.32 -0.40 -4.53
C ALA A 92 -14.39 0.18 -5.62
N LEU A 93 -14.21 -0.53 -6.73
CA LEU A 93 -13.38 -0.11 -7.87
C LEU A 93 -14.17 0.67 -8.93
N LYS A 94 -15.51 0.68 -8.85
CA LYS A 94 -16.37 1.29 -9.86
C LYS A 94 -16.01 2.74 -10.14
N GLY A 95 -15.84 3.07 -11.43
CA GLY A 95 -15.49 4.41 -11.90
C GLY A 95 -14.05 4.85 -11.62
N LYS A 96 -13.15 3.90 -11.33
CA LYS A 96 -11.75 4.17 -10.96
C LYS A 96 -10.77 3.48 -11.91
N ILE A 97 -9.61 4.10 -12.08
CA ILE A 97 -8.41 3.45 -12.62
C ILE A 97 -7.66 2.86 -11.43
N SER A 98 -7.55 1.54 -11.38
CA SER A 98 -7.00 0.82 -10.23
C SER A 98 -5.80 -0.04 -10.62
N ALA A 99 -4.79 -0.10 -9.76
CA ALA A 99 -3.66 -1.02 -9.90
C ALA A 99 -3.63 -2.02 -8.74
N PHE A 100 -3.12 -3.23 -8.99
CA PHE A 100 -3.03 -4.28 -7.99
C PHE A 100 -1.58 -4.55 -7.60
N THR A 101 -1.30 -4.60 -6.31
CA THR A 101 0.01 -4.93 -5.74
C THR A 101 -0.12 -5.95 -4.62
N GLY A 102 1.00 -6.45 -4.12
CA GLY A 102 1.06 -7.44 -3.04
C GLY A 102 2.05 -8.55 -3.37
N ASN A 103 2.38 -9.37 -2.39
CA ASN A 103 3.41 -10.42 -2.52
C ASN A 103 3.03 -11.48 -3.58
N SER A 104 4.05 -12.20 -4.07
CA SER A 104 3.79 -13.38 -4.89
C SER A 104 3.00 -14.41 -4.08
N GLY A 105 2.07 -15.12 -4.73
CA GLY A 105 1.30 -16.19 -4.10
C GLY A 105 0.11 -15.76 -3.23
N VAL A 106 -0.13 -14.46 -2.98
CA VAL A 106 -1.32 -13.99 -2.22
C VAL A 106 -2.63 -14.10 -3.01
N GLY A 107 -2.55 -14.38 -4.32
CA GLY A 107 -3.71 -14.62 -5.18
C GLY A 107 -4.17 -13.40 -5.98
N LYS A 108 -3.27 -12.48 -6.35
CA LYS A 108 -3.60 -11.34 -7.24
C LYS A 108 -4.25 -11.77 -8.55
N SER A 109 -3.58 -12.67 -9.28
CA SER A 109 -4.10 -13.19 -10.56
C SER A 109 -5.46 -13.88 -10.38
N SER A 110 -5.63 -14.64 -9.30
CA SER A 110 -6.90 -15.32 -9.01
C SER A 110 -8.03 -14.31 -8.73
N ILE A 111 -7.75 -13.22 -8.01
CA ILE A 111 -8.71 -12.14 -7.78
C ILE A 111 -9.05 -11.44 -9.09
N LEU A 112 -8.05 -11.09 -9.90
CA LEU A 112 -8.26 -10.45 -11.19
C LEU A 112 -9.11 -11.32 -12.12
N ASN A 113 -8.82 -12.62 -12.21
CA ASN A 113 -9.63 -13.59 -12.98
C ASN A 113 -11.05 -13.73 -12.41
N SER A 114 -11.23 -13.55 -11.10
CA SER A 114 -12.58 -13.57 -10.48
C SER A 114 -13.37 -12.30 -10.76
N ILE A 115 -12.71 -11.16 -10.96
CA ILE A 115 -13.33 -9.89 -11.35
C ILE A 115 -13.67 -9.90 -12.84
N VAL A 116 -12.74 -10.38 -13.68
CA VAL A 116 -12.83 -10.42 -15.14
C VAL A 116 -12.33 -11.78 -15.63
N PRO A 117 -13.23 -12.76 -15.80
CA PRO A 117 -12.84 -14.11 -16.22
C PRO A 117 -12.12 -14.16 -17.58
N GLU A 118 -12.38 -13.17 -18.43
CA GLU A 118 -11.78 -13.05 -19.77
C GLU A 118 -10.28 -12.75 -19.74
N PHE A 119 -9.72 -12.27 -18.63
CA PHE A 119 -8.29 -11.99 -18.51
C PHE A 119 -7.44 -13.26 -18.63
N ASN A 120 -7.97 -14.39 -18.15
CA ASN A 120 -7.30 -15.69 -18.23
C ASN A 120 -5.81 -15.62 -17.86
N ILE A 121 -5.48 -14.83 -16.83
CA ILE A 121 -4.12 -14.63 -16.33
C ILE A 121 -3.64 -15.96 -15.77
N GLU A 122 -2.52 -16.47 -16.27
CA GLU A 122 -1.90 -17.69 -15.71
C GLU A 122 -1.50 -17.42 -14.25
N VAL A 123 -2.02 -18.23 -13.33
CA VAL A 123 -1.90 -18.03 -11.87
C VAL A 123 -0.42 -18.03 -11.40
N ASP A 124 0.48 -18.67 -12.17
CA ASP A 124 1.92 -18.73 -11.87
C ASP A 124 2.79 -17.74 -12.66
N ALA A 125 2.23 -17.05 -13.67
CA ALA A 125 3.00 -16.26 -14.62
C ALA A 125 3.42 -14.89 -14.08
N VAL A 126 2.76 -14.35 -13.06
CA VAL A 126 3.09 -13.03 -12.49
C VAL A 126 4.44 -13.00 -11.80
N SER A 127 4.93 -14.15 -11.30
CA SER A 127 6.23 -14.23 -10.65
C SER A 127 7.37 -14.66 -11.58
N SER A 128 7.11 -15.38 -12.66
CA SER A 128 8.15 -15.96 -13.52
C SER A 128 8.55 -15.09 -14.72
N LYS A 129 7.67 -14.24 -15.25
CA LYS A 129 8.01 -13.29 -16.33
C LYS A 129 8.90 -12.13 -15.87
N LEU A 130 9.04 -11.89 -14.58
CA LEU A 130 9.85 -10.81 -14.00
C LEU A 130 11.35 -11.14 -13.86
N GLY A 131 11.80 -12.35 -14.20
CA GLY A 131 13.15 -12.81 -13.87
C GLY A 131 14.18 -12.82 -15.01
N ARG A 132 13.83 -12.66 -16.29
CA ARG A 132 14.82 -12.78 -17.39
C ARG A 132 14.45 -11.99 -18.63
N GLY A 133 15.21 -10.92 -18.91
CA GLY A 133 15.38 -10.39 -20.25
C GLY A 133 15.43 -8.87 -20.35
N LYS A 134 16.59 -8.37 -20.76
CA LYS A 134 16.94 -7.09 -21.41
C LYS A 134 15.74 -6.17 -21.76
N HIS A 135 15.89 -4.89 -21.33
CA HIS A 135 15.31 -3.68 -21.96
C HIS A 135 14.04 -3.91 -22.79
N THR A 136 12.89 -4.11 -22.15
CA THR A 136 11.61 -4.03 -22.83
C THR A 136 10.87 -2.80 -22.28
N THR A 137 10.47 -1.95 -23.20
CA THR A 137 9.55 -0.82 -23.02
C THR A 137 8.38 -1.30 -22.15
N ARG A 138 8.23 -0.74 -20.95
CA ARG A 138 7.15 -1.09 -20.03
C ARG A 138 5.86 -0.50 -20.61
N HIS A 139 5.12 -1.30 -21.37
CA HIS A 139 3.76 -0.96 -21.74
C HIS A 139 2.87 -1.25 -20.54
N VAL A 140 2.16 -0.25 -20.08
CA VAL A 140 1.07 -0.41 -19.11
C VAL A 140 -0.18 -0.68 -19.94
N GLU A 141 -0.79 -1.83 -19.75
CA GLU A 141 -2.08 -2.16 -20.37
C GLU A 141 -3.20 -1.78 -19.41
N LEU A 142 -4.20 -1.07 -19.93
CA LEU A 142 -5.42 -0.74 -19.21
C LEU A 142 -6.53 -1.66 -19.71
N TYR A 143 -7.08 -2.43 -18.79
CA TYR A 143 -8.21 -3.30 -19.06
C TYR A 143 -9.51 -2.63 -18.64
N ASP A 144 -10.39 -2.36 -19.61
CA ASP A 144 -11.75 -1.87 -19.35
C ASP A 144 -12.61 -3.03 -18.82
N ILE A 145 -13.19 -2.83 -17.64
CA ILE A 145 -14.08 -3.83 -17.00
C ILE A 145 -15.53 -3.35 -16.91
N GLY A 146 -15.87 -2.31 -17.69
CA GLY A 146 -17.18 -1.68 -17.75
C GLY A 146 -17.41 -0.62 -16.68
N ASP A 147 -18.49 0.15 -16.83
CA ASP A 147 -18.86 1.21 -15.89
C ASP A 147 -17.73 2.23 -15.61
N ASP A 148 -16.99 2.65 -16.64
CA ASP A 148 -15.83 3.55 -16.55
C ASP A 148 -14.77 3.08 -15.55
N THR A 149 -14.61 1.76 -15.42
CA THR A 149 -13.69 1.13 -14.46
C THR A 149 -12.56 0.45 -15.21
N PHE A 150 -11.31 0.79 -14.84
CA PHE A 150 -10.12 0.26 -15.50
C PHE A 150 -9.19 -0.39 -14.50
N ILE A 151 -8.56 -1.49 -14.92
CA ILE A 151 -7.47 -2.14 -14.18
C ILE A 151 -6.18 -1.97 -14.98
N ALA A 152 -5.18 -1.37 -14.35
CA ALA A 152 -3.86 -1.25 -14.92
C ALA A 152 -3.06 -2.52 -14.64
N ASP A 153 -2.60 -3.22 -15.69
CA ASP A 153 -1.57 -4.23 -15.55
C ASP A 153 -0.22 -3.54 -15.47
N THR A 154 0.36 -3.57 -14.31
CA THR A 154 1.64 -2.96 -14.02
C THR A 154 2.65 -4.04 -13.67
N PRO A 155 3.30 -4.66 -14.66
CA PRO A 155 4.38 -5.60 -14.41
C PRO A 155 5.50 -4.86 -13.65
N GLY A 156 5.80 -5.30 -12.44
CA GLY A 156 6.84 -4.72 -11.61
C GLY A 156 6.36 -3.88 -10.41
N PHE A 157 5.07 -3.76 -10.14
CA PHE A 157 4.59 -3.16 -8.90
C PHE A 157 5.06 -3.90 -7.62
N ALA A 158 5.52 -5.14 -7.75
CA ALA A 158 6.16 -5.86 -6.65
C ALA A 158 7.57 -5.33 -6.32
N SER A 159 8.22 -4.61 -7.23
CA SER A 159 9.54 -3.96 -7.01
C SER A 159 9.42 -2.49 -6.59
N PHE A 160 8.21 -1.98 -6.44
CA PHE A 160 7.90 -0.61 -6.02
C PHE A 160 8.45 -0.24 -4.65
N ASP A 161 8.77 -1.27 -3.87
CA ASP A 161 8.95 -1.15 -2.44
C ASP A 161 10.26 -0.50 -1.99
N ILE A 162 11.34 -0.60 -2.76
CA ILE A 162 12.66 -0.24 -2.22
C ILE A 162 13.13 1.12 -2.73
N GLU A 163 12.93 1.43 -4.00
CA GLU A 163 13.44 2.67 -4.60
C GLU A 163 12.63 3.91 -4.18
N MET A 164 11.31 3.79 -4.02
CA MET A 164 10.48 4.93 -3.60
C MET A 164 10.63 5.28 -2.12
N MET A 165 10.89 4.30 -1.25
CA MET A 165 11.11 4.57 0.18
C MET A 165 12.37 5.36 0.49
N GLN A 166 13.34 5.41 -0.45
CA GLN A 166 14.57 6.20 -0.29
C GLN A 166 14.34 7.70 -0.47
N THR A 167 13.18 8.11 -0.97
CA THR A 167 12.85 9.51 -1.28
C THR A 167 11.93 10.17 -0.24
N ILE A 168 11.36 9.42 0.71
CA ILE A 168 10.43 9.97 1.70
C ILE A 168 11.21 10.77 2.76
N ASP A 169 10.91 12.06 2.87
CA ASP A 169 11.48 12.89 3.93
C ASP A 169 10.90 12.44 5.29
N LYS A 170 11.81 12.16 6.23
CA LYS A 170 11.43 11.77 7.59
C LYS A 170 10.50 12.77 8.30
N HIS A 171 10.57 14.07 7.95
CA HIS A 171 9.73 15.10 8.54
C HIS A 171 8.31 15.11 7.95
N GLU A 172 8.16 14.64 6.70
CA GLU A 172 6.86 14.52 6.03
C GLU A 172 6.16 13.21 6.36
N LEU A 173 6.92 12.16 6.72
CA LEU A 173 6.39 10.82 6.99
C LEU A 173 5.20 10.79 7.97
N GLN A 174 5.16 11.70 8.95
CA GLN A 174 4.06 11.79 9.91
C GLN A 174 2.72 12.10 9.25
N TYR A 175 2.71 12.81 8.12
CA TYR A 175 1.51 13.19 7.38
C TYR A 175 0.98 12.04 6.50
N ASP A 176 1.82 11.05 6.22
CA ASP A 176 1.46 9.87 5.42
C ASP A 176 0.88 8.72 6.27
N PHE A 177 0.90 8.88 7.60
CA PHE A 177 0.13 8.05 8.51
C PHE A 177 -1.21 8.72 8.79
N ARG A 178 -2.26 8.37 8.01
CA ARG A 178 -3.58 9.03 8.06
C ARG A 178 -4.19 9.09 9.45
N GLU A 179 -3.95 8.08 10.26
CA GLU A 179 -4.41 8.02 11.66
C GLU A 179 -3.70 9.01 12.59
N PHE A 180 -2.54 9.57 12.18
CA PHE A 180 -1.83 10.58 12.95
C PHE A 180 -2.37 11.99 12.70
N LYS A 181 -2.98 12.25 11.54
CA LYS A 181 -3.37 13.59 11.08
C LYS A 181 -4.17 14.40 12.12
N LYS A 182 -5.06 13.75 12.87
CA LYS A 182 -5.86 14.40 13.92
C LYS A 182 -5.10 14.77 15.18
N TYR A 183 -3.87 14.26 15.35
CA TYR A 183 -3.03 14.50 16.53
C TYR A 183 -1.85 15.42 16.24
N ILE A 184 -1.43 15.54 14.98
CA ILE A 184 -0.35 16.43 14.55
C ILE A 184 -0.73 17.87 14.91
N GLY A 185 0.24 18.62 15.48
CA GLY A 185 0.02 19.98 15.97
C GLY A 185 -0.49 20.07 17.41
N ASN A 186 -0.89 18.95 18.04
CA ASN A 186 -1.34 18.92 19.43
C ASN A 186 -0.25 18.41 20.40
N CYS A 187 0.97 18.22 19.92
CA CYS A 187 2.11 17.85 20.76
C CYS A 187 2.64 19.05 21.54
N ARG A 188 3.35 18.77 22.65
CA ARG A 188 4.01 19.82 23.44
C ARG A 188 5.09 20.57 22.64
N PHE A 189 5.75 19.92 21.68
CA PHE A 189 6.81 20.48 20.84
C PHE A 189 6.33 20.57 19.40
N ASN A 190 6.61 21.68 18.72
CA ASN A 190 6.19 21.91 17.34
C ASN A 190 6.91 21.02 16.32
N ASP A 191 8.15 20.59 16.65
CA ASP A 191 9.00 19.72 15.84
C ASP A 191 8.99 18.26 16.33
N CYS A 192 7.89 17.84 16.97
CA CYS A 192 7.76 16.51 17.54
C CYS A 192 7.84 15.43 16.45
N ALA A 193 8.83 14.54 16.56
CA ALA A 193 8.96 13.39 15.67
C ALA A 193 8.11 12.17 16.10
N HIS A 194 7.33 12.30 17.17
CA HIS A 194 6.46 11.26 17.74
C HIS A 194 7.19 9.97 18.16
N MET A 195 8.48 10.09 18.50
CA MET A 195 9.34 8.95 18.88
C MET A 195 9.41 8.75 20.40
N LYS A 196 9.91 9.77 21.11
CA LYS A 196 10.19 9.70 22.56
C LYS A 196 9.83 10.98 23.31
N GLU A 197 9.31 11.99 22.62
CA GLU A 197 9.07 13.30 23.15
C GLU A 197 7.97 13.27 24.23
N PRO A 198 8.21 13.88 25.40
CA PRO A 198 7.19 13.97 26.45
C PRO A 198 6.06 14.90 26.02
N GLY A 199 4.81 14.48 26.28
CA GLY A 199 3.62 15.23 25.87
C GLY A 199 3.34 15.14 24.36
N CYS A 200 3.71 14.01 23.74
CA CYS A 200 3.38 13.72 22.35
C CYS A 200 1.95 13.21 22.24
N ALA A 201 1.11 13.92 21.46
CA ALA A 201 -0.29 13.58 21.27
C ALA A 201 -0.49 12.23 20.53
N VAL A 202 0.44 11.88 19.63
CA VAL A 202 0.41 10.59 18.91
C VAL A 202 0.70 9.43 19.86
N THR A 203 1.72 9.54 20.72
CA THR A 203 2.02 8.48 21.70
C THR A 203 0.96 8.37 22.79
N ASP A 204 0.27 9.47 23.12
CA ASP A 204 -0.88 9.45 24.04
C ASP A 204 -2.08 8.75 23.40
N ALA A 205 -2.33 8.99 22.12
CA ALA A 205 -3.36 8.30 21.35
C ALA A 205 -3.07 6.78 21.22
N LEU A 206 -1.79 6.42 21.02
CA LEU A 206 -1.37 5.02 21.04
C LEU A 206 -1.69 4.35 22.39
N ARG A 207 -1.40 5.03 23.51
CA ARG A 207 -1.71 4.51 24.88
C ARG A 207 -3.20 4.35 25.11
N ARG A 208 -4.04 5.17 24.50
CA ARG A 208 -5.50 5.06 24.55
C ARG A 208 -6.07 4.02 23.58
N GLY A 209 -5.23 3.37 22.75
CA GLY A 209 -5.69 2.40 21.76
C GLY A 209 -6.35 3.02 20.51
N GLU A 210 -6.19 4.33 20.29
CA GLU A 210 -6.73 5.05 19.13
C GLU A 210 -5.82 4.94 17.89
N ILE A 211 -4.58 4.51 18.09
CA ILE A 211 -3.61 4.17 17.05
C ILE A 211 -3.20 2.71 17.25
N MET A 212 -3.20 1.94 16.16
CA MET A 212 -2.81 0.53 16.20
C MET A 212 -1.32 0.38 16.50
N PRO A 213 -0.92 -0.44 17.50
CA PRO A 213 0.49 -0.59 17.89
C PRO A 213 1.41 -1.02 16.74
N SER A 214 0.95 -1.90 15.85
CA SER A 214 1.72 -2.36 14.68
C SER A 214 2.01 -1.19 13.72
N ARG A 215 1.03 -0.34 13.46
CA ARG A 215 1.16 0.86 12.62
C ARG A 215 2.19 1.84 13.21
N TYR A 216 2.11 2.09 14.51
CA TYR A 216 3.10 2.94 15.18
C TYR A 216 4.51 2.34 15.12
N GLN A 217 4.67 1.00 15.25
CA GLN A 217 5.96 0.35 15.08
C GLN A 217 6.49 0.51 13.65
N SER A 218 5.62 0.38 12.65
CA SER A 218 5.97 0.63 11.25
C SER A 218 6.40 2.07 11.02
N TYR A 219 5.70 3.05 11.59
CA TYR A 219 6.11 4.45 11.56
C TYR A 219 7.54 4.65 12.08
N LYS A 220 7.84 4.12 13.26
CA LYS A 220 9.19 4.21 13.86
C LYS A 220 10.25 3.61 12.96
N ARG A 221 9.99 2.40 12.43
CA ARG A 221 10.91 1.71 11.53
C ARG A 221 11.16 2.51 10.25
N LEU A 222 10.11 3.10 9.66
CA LEU A 222 10.22 3.92 8.46
C LEU A 222 10.96 5.23 8.74
N TYR A 223 10.70 5.88 9.87
CA TYR A 223 11.41 7.07 10.29
C TYR A 223 12.92 6.82 10.45
N GLU A 224 13.30 5.70 11.05
CA GLU A 224 14.72 5.31 11.22
C GLU A 224 15.37 5.00 9.86
N LEU A 225 14.67 4.35 8.94
CA LEU A 225 15.16 4.06 7.58
C LEU A 225 15.35 5.34 6.77
N SER A 226 14.41 6.27 6.80
CA SER A 226 14.52 7.58 6.11
C SER A 226 15.67 8.42 6.65
N ALA A 227 15.92 8.36 7.97
CA ALA A 227 17.04 9.07 8.58
C ALA A 227 18.41 8.54 8.12
N GLN A 228 18.51 7.25 7.76
CA GLN A 228 19.73 6.64 7.26
C GLN A 228 19.99 6.99 5.78
N SER A 229 18.97 7.08 4.94
CA SER A 229 19.12 7.44 3.52
C SER A 229 19.61 8.87 3.34
N ASN A 230 19.09 9.84 4.12
CA ASN A 230 19.53 11.23 4.09
C ASN A 230 20.99 11.43 4.53
N PHE A 231 21.59 10.46 5.24
CA PHE A 231 22.99 10.52 5.66
C PHE A 231 23.98 10.26 4.50
N TRP A 232 23.57 9.55 3.47
CA TRP A 232 24.41 9.23 2.31
C TRP A 232 24.32 10.26 1.18
N GLU A 233 23.23 11.02 1.08
CA GLU A 233 23.06 12.08 0.09
C GLU A 233 23.77 13.40 0.48
N ALA A 234 24.15 13.56 1.75
CA ALA A 234 24.82 14.75 2.28
C ALA A 234 26.36 14.71 2.18
N LYS A 235 26.94 13.73 1.47
CA LYS A 235 28.35 13.61 1.13
C LYS A 235 28.57 13.71 -0.36
#